data_cc642ceaf0f0abcdafe6360d80e10cea
#
_entry.id   cc642ceaf0f0abcdafe6360d80e10cea
#
_cell.length_a   1.000
_cell.length_b   1.000
_cell.length_c   1.000
_cell.angle_alpha   90.00
_cell.angle_beta   90.00
_cell.angle_gamma   90.00
#
_symmetry.space_group_name_H-M   'P 1'
#
loop_
_entity.id
_entity.type
_entity.pdbx_description
1 polymer ?
#
loop_
_entity_poly.entity_id
_entity_poly.type
_entity_poly.pdbx_seq_one_letter_code
_entity_poly.pdbx_strand_id
1 'polypeptide(L)' 'NIAAKNTLIRKTGCQAMLDVIDSQILLFEIEHDRKPVDLNELLHEGYLKEAQMACPDGTTPVIENGQAVSR' A
#
# COMPACT_ATOMS: atom_id res chain seq x y z
N ASN A 1 21.01 1.82 -19.08
CA ASN A 1 19.78 1.83 -19.85
C ASN A 1 18.68 2.54 -19.05
N ILE A 2 18.13 3.61 -19.61
CA ILE A 2 17.14 4.48 -18.93
C ILE A 2 15.88 3.69 -18.58
N ALA A 3 15.40 2.82 -19.47
CA ALA A 3 14.19 2.04 -19.23
C ALA A 3 14.36 1.10 -18.04
N ALA A 4 15.52 0.44 -17.91
CA ALA A 4 15.80 -0.46 -16.80
C ALA A 4 15.88 0.32 -15.47
N LYS A 5 16.49 1.51 -15.48
CA LYS A 5 16.56 2.36 -14.30
C LYS A 5 15.18 2.82 -13.86
N ASN A 6 14.32 3.20 -14.81
CA ASN A 6 12.96 3.62 -14.51
C ASN A 6 12.14 2.47 -13.90
N THR A 7 12.31 1.25 -14.42
CA THR A 7 11.61 0.08 -13.89
C THR A 7 12.03 -0.19 -12.45
N LEU A 8 13.34 -0.11 -12.16
CA LEU A 8 13.83 -0.32 -10.80
C LEU A 8 13.31 0.73 -9.83
N ILE A 9 13.30 2.00 -10.24
CA ILE A 9 12.78 3.10 -9.42
C ILE A 9 11.30 2.88 -9.10
N ARG A 10 10.50 2.45 -10.09
CA ARG A 10 9.08 2.19 -9.88
C ARG A 10 8.83 1.04 -8.92
N LYS A 11 9.61 -0.04 -9.03
CA LYS A 11 9.49 -1.16 -8.09
C LYS A 11 9.86 -0.75 -6.68
N THR A 12 10.93 0.03 -6.53
CA THR A 12 11.37 0.54 -5.23
C THR A 12 10.29 1.45 -4.63
N GLY A 13 9.68 2.31 -5.45
CA GLY A 13 8.59 3.18 -5.02
C GLY A 13 7.37 2.38 -4.57
N CYS A 14 7.04 1.29 -5.27
CA CYS A 14 5.93 0.42 -4.88
C CYS A 14 6.22 -0.25 -3.53
N GLN A 15 7.44 -0.77 -3.33
CA GLN A 15 7.80 -1.40 -2.07
C GLN A 15 7.71 -0.40 -0.90
N ALA A 16 8.20 0.81 -1.10
CA ALA A 16 8.09 1.85 -0.08
C ALA A 16 6.63 2.17 0.24
N MET A 17 5.78 2.21 -0.78
CA MET A 17 4.35 2.43 -0.61
C MET A 17 3.69 1.30 0.18
N LEU A 18 4.04 0.04 -0.13
CA LEU A 18 3.52 -1.10 0.62
C LEU A 18 3.93 -1.05 2.08
N ASP A 19 5.16 -0.62 2.37
CA ASP A 19 5.63 -0.45 3.75
C ASP A 19 4.82 0.60 4.49
N VAL A 20 4.49 1.70 3.83
CA VAL A 20 3.63 2.74 4.42
C VAL A 20 2.24 2.18 4.69
N ILE A 21 1.67 1.43 3.75
CA ILE A 21 0.34 0.81 3.93
C ILE A 21 0.37 -0.16 5.10
N ASP A 22 1.42 -0.97 5.23
CA ASP A 22 1.55 -1.89 6.37
C ASP A 22 1.57 -1.14 7.70
N SER A 23 2.23 0.01 7.76
CA SER A 23 2.25 0.85 8.97
C SER A 23 0.84 1.35 9.30
N GLN A 24 0.07 1.73 8.29
CA GLN A 24 -1.29 2.21 8.48
C GLN A 24 -2.25 1.08 8.86
N ILE A 25 -2.02 -0.13 8.35
CA ILE A 25 -2.77 -1.31 8.78
C ILE A 25 -2.56 -1.54 10.28
N LEU A 26 -1.31 -1.44 10.74
CA LEU A 26 -0.99 -1.60 12.16
C LEU A 26 -1.68 -0.53 13.01
N LEU A 27 -1.63 0.72 12.58
CA LEU A 27 -2.28 1.81 13.30
C LEU A 27 -3.79 1.60 13.38
N PHE A 28 -4.42 1.21 12.26
CA PHE A 28 -5.83 0.91 12.22
C PHE A 28 -6.17 -0.20 13.24
N GLU A 29 -5.37 -1.26 13.25
CA GLU A 29 -5.59 -2.39 14.16
C GLU A 29 -5.51 -1.96 15.62
N ILE A 30 -4.56 -1.10 15.96
CA ILE A 30 -4.40 -0.57 17.31
C ILE A 30 -5.64 0.25 17.71
N GLU A 31 -6.15 1.06 16.81
CA GLU A 31 -7.26 1.97 17.11
C GLU A 31 -8.62 1.30 17.07
N HIS A 32 -8.78 0.24 16.27
CA HIS A 32 -10.07 -0.42 16.06
C HIS A 32 -10.16 -1.82 16.66
N ASP A 33 -9.06 -2.36 17.19
CA ASP A 33 -8.98 -3.72 17.74
C ASP A 33 -9.35 -4.80 16.73
N ARG A 34 -9.14 -4.54 15.44
CA ARG A 34 -9.36 -5.49 14.35
C ARG A 34 -8.57 -5.06 13.14
N LYS A 35 -8.35 -5.97 12.22
CA LYS A 35 -7.69 -5.63 10.95
C LYS A 35 -8.67 -4.99 9.99
N PRO A 36 -8.20 -4.10 9.11
CA PRO A 36 -9.08 -3.54 8.08
C PRO A 36 -9.51 -4.64 7.11
N VAL A 37 -10.71 -4.50 6.58
CA VAL A 37 -11.27 -5.46 5.61
C VAL A 37 -10.52 -5.38 4.28
N ASP A 38 -10.21 -4.14 3.85
CA ASP A 38 -9.52 -3.88 2.60
C ASP A 38 -8.92 -2.47 2.62
N LEU A 39 -8.24 -2.09 1.52
CA LEU A 39 -7.65 -0.76 1.43
C LEU A 39 -8.69 0.34 1.39
N ASN A 40 -9.88 0.07 0.86
CA ASN A 40 -10.94 1.07 0.82
C ASN A 40 -11.35 1.50 2.22
N GLU A 41 -11.36 0.59 3.17
CA GLU A 41 -11.65 0.93 4.55
C GLU A 41 -10.60 1.91 5.10
N LEU A 42 -9.32 1.65 4.82
CA LEU A 42 -8.25 2.55 5.22
C LEU A 42 -8.41 3.93 4.58
N LEU A 43 -8.81 3.96 3.30
CA LEU A 43 -9.04 5.21 2.60
C LEU A 43 -10.21 5.98 3.22
N HIS A 44 -11.34 5.33 3.43
CA HIS A 44 -12.54 5.95 4.00
C HIS A 44 -12.30 6.47 5.42
N GLU A 45 -11.52 5.76 6.22
CA GLU A 45 -11.24 6.14 7.59
C GLU A 45 -10.09 7.16 7.71
N GLY A 46 -9.52 7.58 6.59
CA GLY A 46 -8.49 8.61 6.56
C GLY A 46 -7.07 8.13 6.82
N TYR A 47 -6.83 6.83 6.82
CA TYR A 47 -5.48 6.28 7.01
C TYR A 47 -4.65 6.31 5.74
N LEU A 48 -5.27 6.34 4.57
CA LEU A 48 -4.60 6.40 3.28
C LEU A 48 -5.19 7.51 2.42
N LYS A 49 -4.40 7.97 1.45
CA LYS A 49 -4.84 8.91 0.42
C LYS A 49 -5.05 8.14 -0.88
N GLU A 50 -5.87 8.68 -1.78
CA GLU A 50 -6.14 8.03 -3.06
C GLU A 50 -4.86 7.77 -3.87
N ALA A 51 -3.89 8.67 -3.80
CA ALA A 51 -2.62 8.49 -4.50
C ALA A 51 -1.86 7.25 -4.03
N GLN A 52 -2.19 6.72 -2.86
CA GLN A 52 -1.56 5.53 -2.30
C GLN A 52 -2.28 4.23 -2.69
N MET A 53 -3.33 4.33 -3.50
CA MET A 53 -4.12 3.17 -3.93
C MET A 53 -3.58 2.51 -5.20
N ALA A 54 -2.48 3.00 -5.76
CA ALA A 54 -1.87 2.46 -6.97
C ALA A 54 -0.36 2.60 -6.87
N CYS A 55 0.36 1.56 -7.32
CA CYS A 55 1.82 1.60 -7.36
C CYS A 55 2.32 2.26 -8.64
N PRO A 56 3.50 2.92 -8.59
CA PRO A 56 4.06 3.55 -9.80
C PRO A 56 4.47 2.56 -10.88
N ASP A 57 4.61 1.27 -10.55
CA ASP A 57 4.97 0.23 -11.53
C ASP A 57 3.75 -0.35 -12.27
N GLY A 58 2.56 0.19 -12.03
CA GLY A 58 1.33 -0.28 -12.67
C GLY A 58 0.59 -1.36 -11.90
N THR A 59 1.16 -1.87 -10.83
CA THR A 59 0.48 -2.85 -10.00
C THR A 59 -0.43 -2.16 -8.99
N THR A 60 -1.33 -2.91 -8.39
CA THR A 60 -2.31 -2.38 -7.44
C THR A 60 -2.06 -2.98 -6.05
N PRO A 61 -1.90 -2.15 -5.01
CA PRO A 61 -1.82 -2.67 -3.66
C PRO A 61 -3.13 -3.32 -3.23
N VAL A 62 -3.02 -4.44 -2.53
CA VAL A 62 -4.16 -5.12 -1.91
C VAL A 62 -3.70 -5.65 -0.55
N ILE A 63 -4.67 -5.97 0.31
CA ILE A 63 -4.36 -6.58 1.60
C ILE A 63 -4.56 -8.09 1.49
N GLU A 64 -3.51 -8.85 1.84
CA GLU A 64 -3.57 -10.31 1.92
C GLU A 64 -2.96 -10.75 3.23
N ASN A 65 -3.70 -11.54 3.98
CA ASN A 65 -3.23 -12.06 5.27
C ASN A 65 -2.78 -10.95 6.22
N GLY A 66 -3.44 -9.80 6.16
CA GLY A 66 -3.12 -8.68 7.02
C GLY A 66 -1.93 -7.85 6.60
N GLN A 67 -1.41 -8.06 5.40
CA GLN A 67 -0.25 -7.34 4.86
C GLN A 67 -0.55 -6.75 3.49
N ALA A 68 0.09 -5.63 3.18
CA ALA A 68 -0.03 -5.03 1.86
C ALA A 68 0.89 -5.74 0.87
N VAL A 69 0.32 -6.15 -0.26
CA VAL A 69 1.07 -6.72 -1.38
C VAL A 69 0.59 -6.06 -2.66
N SER A 70 1.39 -6.14 -3.73
CA SER A 70 0.99 -5.57 -5.02
C SER A 70 0.68 -6.68 -6.02
N ARG A 71 -0.32 -6.41 -6.88
CA ARG A 71 -0.73 -7.36 -7.91
C ARG A 71 -0.90 -6.74 -9.28
#